data_acfde4ff438fc6d916e1f35b0c537ac3
#
_entry.id   acfde4ff438fc6d916e1f35b0c537ac3
#
_cell.length_a   1.000
_cell.length_b   1.000
_cell.length_c   1.000
_cell.angle_alpha   90.00
_cell.angle_beta   90.00
_cell.angle_gamma   90.00
#
_symmetry.space_group_name_H-M   'P 1'
#
loop_
_entity.id
_entity.type
_entity.pdbx_description
1 polymer ?
#
loop_
_entity_poly.entity_id
_entity_poly.type
_entity_poly.pdbx_seq_one_letter_code
_entity_poly.pdbx_strand_id
1 'polypeptide(L)'
;MAQAQLARELNLGFAIQPMGYHKVHPNLLINPYMSATLVTDLSRAQFALTALFHILWPVLTIGLSFFLVVIEALWLKTGDVDYYRHARFWAKLFVLNFGVGVVTGLPLEFEFGTNWAEFSRFAGEFFGAVLGFEGAMAFMLEAGFLSIMLLGWQRVPRAVHFFATLMVAVGASLSALWIVMANSWMQTPAGGSVVNGRFVVTDFWAAMFNPDMVWGVSHMWVAALETGCFVVGGVSAWYVLKNRNPAFFMKSFKMAVLAAVLIAPLQIYLGDGSGKSVFVYQPAKGAAIEGHWHTNPVGQGAAWAVAAWPDAEKGANDWEIKLPDGLSLLATGTWDGQVKGLLEFAPQDRPPALPLLFYSFRLMVAIGLYFFALVVVSLWHAWRHGWQETAWQSRPWLLKGWLWGVPLGYVAVEMGWIVREVGRQPWLVYGLLRTSEGASQLPASSVMFSMAGYTVLYIVLAIAFFIFARRWLRKGPDLTLEPPAVPPHGWQDRRI
;
A
#
# COMPACT_ATOMS: atom_id res chain seq x y z
N MET A 1 -46.73 -7.19 -33.34
CA MET A 1 -47.33 -7.03 -34.68
C MET A 1 -47.33 -5.59 -35.19
N ALA A 2 -47.28 -4.57 -34.39
CA ALA A 2 -47.28 -3.15 -34.83
C ALA A 2 -45.95 -2.64 -35.46
N GLN A 3 -44.80 -3.26 -35.18
CA GLN A 3 -43.52 -2.85 -35.77
C GLN A 3 -43.22 -3.45 -37.16
N ALA A 4 -43.95 -4.48 -37.57
CA ALA A 4 -43.79 -5.10 -38.90
C ALA A 4 -44.58 -4.38 -39.98
N GLN A 5 -45.52 -3.51 -39.63
CA GLN A 5 -46.38 -2.79 -40.58
C GLN A 5 -45.76 -1.46 -41.01
N LEU A 6 -44.91 -0.83 -40.16
CA LEU A 6 -44.23 0.44 -40.46
C LEU A 6 -43.06 0.28 -41.46
N ALA A 7 -42.52 -0.91 -41.59
CA ALA A 7 -41.40 -1.21 -42.49
C ALA A 7 -41.81 -1.43 -43.95
N ARG A 8 -43.12 -1.55 -44.25
CA ARG A 8 -43.65 -1.74 -45.62
C ARG A 8 -44.02 -0.44 -46.34
N GLU A 9 -44.15 0.65 -45.62
CA GLU A 9 -44.56 1.93 -46.24
C GLU A 9 -43.40 2.87 -46.62
N LEU A 10 -42.15 2.54 -46.23
CA LEU A 10 -40.99 3.29 -46.66
C LEU A 10 -40.17 2.47 -47.66
N ASN A 11 -40.51 2.65 -48.95
CA ASN A 11 -39.90 2.02 -50.11
C ASN A 11 -38.44 2.52 -50.31
N LEU A 12 -37.48 2.03 -49.49
CA LEU A 12 -36.04 2.27 -49.62
C LEU A 12 -35.36 0.99 -50.12
N GLY A 13 -35.20 0.90 -51.43
CA GLY A 13 -34.45 -0.17 -52.08
C GLY A 13 -32.99 -0.18 -51.72
N PHE A 14 -32.61 -0.98 -50.74
CA PHE A 14 -31.25 -1.48 -50.58
C PHE A 14 -31.26 -3.00 -50.61
N ALA A 15 -30.76 -3.56 -51.73
CA ALA A 15 -30.49 -4.98 -51.86
C ALA A 15 -29.40 -5.40 -50.88
N ILE A 16 -29.79 -6.03 -49.76
CA ILE A 16 -28.83 -6.71 -48.89
C ILE A 16 -28.61 -8.11 -49.48
N GLN A 17 -27.42 -8.33 -50.07
CA GLN A 17 -26.94 -9.67 -50.38
C GLN A 17 -26.80 -10.46 -49.05
N PRO A 18 -27.26 -11.72 -48.98
CA PRO A 18 -27.02 -12.53 -47.80
C PRO A 18 -25.52 -12.86 -47.70
N MET A 19 -24.85 -12.27 -46.72
CA MET A 19 -23.51 -12.71 -46.30
C MET A 19 -23.58 -14.19 -45.90
N GLY A 20 -22.85 -15.02 -46.59
CA GLY A 20 -22.77 -16.46 -46.34
C GLY A 20 -22.43 -16.73 -44.88
N TYR A 21 -23.23 -17.54 -44.22
CA TYR A 21 -22.93 -18.14 -42.93
C TYR A 21 -21.63 -18.97 -43.10
N HIS A 22 -20.49 -18.36 -42.73
CA HIS A 22 -19.30 -19.17 -42.42
C HIS A 22 -19.68 -20.10 -41.28
N LYS A 23 -19.72 -21.41 -41.57
CA LYS A 23 -19.79 -22.45 -40.53
C LYS A 23 -18.68 -22.19 -39.53
N VAL A 24 -19.04 -21.61 -38.36
CA VAL A 24 -18.19 -21.60 -37.22
C VAL A 24 -17.93 -23.06 -36.86
N HIS A 25 -16.68 -23.47 -36.92
CA HIS A 25 -16.26 -24.83 -36.55
C HIS A 25 -16.71 -25.13 -35.12
N PRO A 26 -17.41 -26.26 -34.86
CA PRO A 26 -17.95 -26.59 -33.54
C PRO A 26 -16.90 -27.00 -32.50
N ASN A 27 -15.60 -26.82 -32.75
CA ASN A 27 -14.53 -27.28 -31.89
C ASN A 27 -13.89 -26.21 -31.00
N LEU A 28 -14.56 -25.07 -30.80
CA LEU A 28 -14.22 -24.11 -29.74
C LEU A 28 -15.30 -24.13 -28.64
N LEU A 29 -15.75 -25.32 -28.24
CA LEU A 29 -16.36 -25.51 -26.92
C LEU A 29 -15.23 -25.41 -25.88
N ILE A 30 -14.85 -24.19 -25.51
CA ILE A 30 -14.06 -23.93 -24.32
C ILE A 30 -14.81 -24.60 -23.18
N ASN A 31 -14.22 -25.59 -22.55
CA ASN A 31 -14.79 -26.27 -21.40
C ASN A 31 -15.21 -25.19 -20.39
N PRO A 32 -16.48 -25.11 -19.94
CA PRO A 32 -16.95 -24.06 -19.06
C PRO A 32 -16.14 -23.96 -17.77
N TYR A 33 -15.55 -25.05 -17.30
CA TYR A 33 -14.61 -25.04 -16.16
C TYR A 33 -13.27 -24.34 -16.49
N MET A 34 -12.72 -24.52 -17.69
CA MET A 34 -11.54 -23.79 -18.14
C MET A 34 -11.82 -22.31 -18.29
N SER A 35 -13.00 -21.91 -18.71
CA SER A 35 -13.39 -20.50 -18.82
C SER A 35 -13.53 -19.84 -17.44
N ALA A 36 -14.11 -20.54 -16.45
CA ALA A 36 -14.28 -20.02 -15.10
C ALA A 36 -12.92 -19.81 -14.38
N THR A 37 -12.01 -20.76 -14.50
CA THR A 37 -10.64 -20.64 -13.94
C THR A 37 -9.90 -19.48 -14.60
N LEU A 38 -9.95 -19.35 -15.92
CA LEU A 38 -9.32 -18.25 -16.64
C LEU A 38 -9.86 -16.89 -16.19
N VAL A 39 -11.17 -16.74 -16.02
CA VAL A 39 -11.80 -15.48 -15.57
C VAL A 39 -11.37 -15.13 -14.14
N THR A 40 -11.31 -16.12 -13.25
CA THR A 40 -10.80 -15.93 -11.88
C THR A 40 -9.35 -15.46 -11.89
N ASP A 41 -8.49 -16.08 -12.70
CA ASP A 41 -7.08 -15.72 -12.78
C ASP A 41 -6.86 -14.33 -13.41
N LEU A 42 -7.63 -13.98 -14.43
CA LEU A 42 -7.64 -12.64 -15.03
C LEU A 42 -8.12 -11.59 -14.02
N SER A 43 -9.19 -11.87 -13.27
CA SER A 43 -9.71 -10.96 -12.23
C SER A 43 -8.69 -10.77 -11.10
N ARG A 44 -7.97 -11.82 -10.69
CA ARG A 44 -6.86 -11.74 -9.74
C ARG A 44 -5.71 -10.89 -10.28
N ALA A 45 -5.32 -11.11 -11.54
CA ALA A 45 -4.26 -10.34 -12.19
C ALA A 45 -4.63 -8.86 -12.31
N GLN A 46 -5.88 -8.56 -12.67
CA GLN A 46 -6.38 -7.19 -12.74
C GLN A 46 -6.36 -6.53 -11.37
N PHE A 47 -6.90 -7.18 -10.34
CA PHE A 47 -6.92 -6.64 -8.98
C PHE A 47 -5.49 -6.46 -8.43
N ALA A 48 -4.57 -7.39 -8.72
CA ALA A 48 -3.16 -7.23 -8.34
C ALA A 48 -2.53 -6.00 -9.03
N LEU A 49 -2.79 -5.80 -10.33
CA LEU A 49 -2.31 -4.64 -11.07
C LEU A 49 -2.83 -3.33 -10.47
N THR A 50 -4.15 -3.25 -10.21
CA THR A 50 -4.79 -2.04 -9.70
C THR A 50 -4.36 -1.74 -8.27
N ALA A 51 -4.31 -2.76 -7.40
CA ALA A 51 -3.93 -2.61 -6.00
C ALA A 51 -2.45 -2.23 -5.84
N LEU A 52 -1.52 -2.94 -6.47
CA LEU A 52 -0.08 -2.64 -6.39
C LEU A 52 0.21 -1.25 -6.94
N PHE A 53 -0.39 -0.87 -8.06
CA PHE A 53 -0.19 0.48 -8.58
C PHE A 53 -0.79 1.57 -7.68
N HIS A 54 -1.98 1.32 -7.11
CA HIS A 54 -2.64 2.28 -6.23
C HIS A 54 -1.88 2.50 -4.92
N ILE A 55 -1.38 1.44 -4.28
CA ILE A 55 -0.72 1.50 -2.97
C ILE A 55 0.50 2.45 -2.96
N LEU A 56 1.19 2.61 -4.08
CA LEU A 56 2.33 3.53 -4.20
C LEU A 56 1.99 4.97 -3.78
N TRP A 57 0.76 5.43 -4.03
CA TRP A 57 0.35 6.82 -3.79
C TRP A 57 -0.08 7.08 -2.35
N PRO A 58 -0.98 6.29 -1.73
CA PRO A 58 -1.34 6.43 -0.31
C PRO A 58 -0.14 6.36 0.63
N VAL A 59 0.83 5.48 0.35
CA VAL A 59 2.06 5.36 1.14
C VAL A 59 2.79 6.69 1.25
N LEU A 60 3.01 7.39 0.13
CA LEU A 60 3.64 8.70 0.18
C LEU A 60 2.71 9.78 0.70
N THR A 61 1.41 9.71 0.40
CA THR A 61 0.41 10.67 0.92
C THR A 61 0.45 10.71 2.44
N ILE A 62 0.37 9.56 3.11
CA ILE A 62 0.44 9.45 4.56
C ILE A 62 1.78 9.98 5.09
N GLY A 63 2.90 9.45 4.60
CA GLY A 63 4.21 9.85 5.10
C GLY A 63 4.51 11.33 4.92
N LEU A 64 4.17 11.89 3.76
CA LEU A 64 4.45 13.28 3.44
C LEU A 64 3.48 14.24 4.13
N SER A 65 2.21 13.86 4.37
CA SER A 65 1.26 14.69 5.12
C SER A 65 1.71 14.89 6.56
N PHE A 66 2.16 13.84 7.25
CA PHE A 66 2.72 13.97 8.60
C PHE A 66 4.00 14.79 8.63
N PHE A 67 4.85 14.66 7.62
CA PHE A 67 6.02 15.51 7.48
C PHE A 67 5.64 16.98 7.34
N LEU A 68 4.60 17.31 6.57
CA LEU A 68 4.05 18.66 6.45
C LEU A 68 3.48 19.17 7.76
N VAL A 69 2.76 18.35 8.52
CA VAL A 69 2.27 18.71 9.87
C VAL A 69 3.43 19.09 10.78
N VAL A 70 4.52 18.29 10.80
CA VAL A 70 5.70 18.60 11.62
C VAL A 70 6.36 19.90 11.17
N ILE A 71 6.52 20.15 9.88
CA ILE A 71 7.10 21.38 9.34
C ILE A 71 6.26 22.59 9.73
N GLU A 72 4.95 22.53 9.56
CA GLU A 72 4.06 23.64 9.90
C GLU A 72 4.00 23.89 11.42
N ALA A 73 4.02 22.85 12.23
CA ALA A 73 4.14 22.98 13.68
C ALA A 73 5.44 23.70 14.09
N LEU A 74 6.56 23.36 13.46
CA LEU A 74 7.84 24.03 13.67
C LEU A 74 7.79 25.50 13.22
N TRP A 75 7.17 25.77 12.08
CA TRP A 75 6.95 27.15 11.63
C TRP A 75 6.10 27.96 12.61
N LEU A 76 5.00 27.40 13.11
CA LEU A 76 4.16 28.05 14.13
C LEU A 76 4.93 28.33 15.42
N LYS A 77 5.74 27.38 15.87
CA LYS A 77 6.50 27.48 17.13
C LYS A 77 7.68 28.44 17.05
N THR A 78 8.43 28.41 15.93
CA THR A 78 9.70 29.15 15.82
C THR A 78 9.59 30.46 15.03
N GLY A 79 8.59 30.58 14.16
CA GLY A 79 8.48 31.70 13.21
C GLY A 79 9.52 31.68 12.09
N ASP A 80 10.40 30.65 12.04
CA ASP A 80 11.47 30.53 11.03
C ASP A 80 10.87 30.36 9.62
N VAL A 81 11.20 31.32 8.75
CA VAL A 81 10.71 31.41 7.36
C VAL A 81 11.09 30.19 6.53
N ASP A 82 12.20 29.55 6.84
CA ASP A 82 12.62 28.36 6.10
C ASP A 82 11.64 27.20 6.28
N TYR A 83 11.00 27.04 7.45
CA TYR A 83 9.96 26.02 7.60
C TYR A 83 8.73 26.32 6.74
N TYR A 84 8.33 27.59 6.60
CA TYR A 84 7.30 27.98 5.65
C TYR A 84 7.68 27.62 4.20
N ARG A 85 8.91 27.91 3.79
CA ARG A 85 9.43 27.58 2.45
C ARG A 85 9.46 26.09 2.22
N HIS A 86 9.85 25.29 3.24
CA HIS A 86 9.79 23.83 3.19
C HIS A 86 8.35 23.34 3.02
N ALA A 87 7.41 23.83 3.81
CA ALA A 87 6.01 23.44 3.69
C ALA A 87 5.47 23.71 2.26
N ARG A 88 5.78 24.92 1.72
CA ARG A 88 5.42 25.30 0.33
C ARG A 88 6.06 24.42 -0.73
N PHE A 89 7.28 23.93 -0.51
CA PHE A 89 7.98 23.05 -1.44
C PHE A 89 7.37 21.64 -1.41
N TRP A 90 7.25 21.05 -0.24
CA TRP A 90 6.76 19.67 -0.08
C TRP A 90 5.27 19.52 -0.35
N ALA A 91 4.45 20.54 -0.05
CA ALA A 91 3.02 20.52 -0.36
C ALA A 91 2.74 20.34 -1.86
N LYS A 92 3.59 20.84 -2.76
CA LYS A 92 3.41 20.65 -4.21
C LYS A 92 3.67 19.20 -4.65
N LEU A 93 4.63 18.53 -4.05
CA LEU A 93 4.84 17.09 -4.29
C LEU A 93 3.68 16.28 -3.71
N PHE A 94 3.22 16.67 -2.52
CA PHE A 94 2.05 16.06 -1.88
C PHE A 94 0.82 16.11 -2.79
N VAL A 95 0.48 17.29 -3.32
CA VAL A 95 -0.71 17.47 -4.18
C VAL A 95 -0.64 16.64 -5.46
N LEU A 96 0.53 16.62 -6.09
CA LEU A 96 0.73 15.82 -7.29
C LEU A 96 0.53 14.34 -7.01
N ASN A 97 1.09 13.85 -5.89
CA ASN A 97 0.96 12.47 -5.45
C ASN A 97 -0.49 12.13 -5.06
N PHE A 98 -1.11 12.98 -4.25
CA PHE A 98 -2.48 12.82 -3.78
C PHE A 98 -3.48 12.74 -4.97
N GLY A 99 -3.34 13.66 -5.95
CA GLY A 99 -4.21 13.66 -7.11
C GLY A 99 -4.16 12.36 -7.93
N VAL A 100 -2.97 11.77 -8.08
CA VAL A 100 -2.83 10.45 -8.74
C VAL A 100 -3.43 9.36 -7.85
N GLY A 101 -3.22 9.43 -6.54
CA GLY A 101 -3.79 8.48 -5.58
C GLY A 101 -5.32 8.40 -5.68
N VAL A 102 -6.01 9.53 -5.68
CA VAL A 102 -7.48 9.57 -5.81
C VAL A 102 -7.95 8.91 -7.11
N VAL A 103 -7.32 9.25 -8.24
CA VAL A 103 -7.72 8.69 -9.55
C VAL A 103 -7.49 7.17 -9.62
N THR A 104 -6.41 6.69 -9.01
CA THR A 104 -6.06 5.25 -9.07
C THR A 104 -6.83 4.40 -8.07
N GLY A 105 -7.45 4.98 -7.06
CA GLY A 105 -8.34 4.28 -6.13
C GLY A 105 -9.70 3.92 -6.71
N LEU A 106 -10.23 4.74 -7.62
CA LEU A 106 -11.56 4.52 -8.20
C LEU A 106 -11.70 3.14 -8.88
N PRO A 107 -10.76 2.64 -9.69
CA PRO A 107 -10.86 1.30 -10.27
C PRO A 107 -11.02 0.18 -9.23
N LEU A 108 -10.34 0.26 -8.07
CA LEU A 108 -10.44 -0.73 -7.01
C LEU A 108 -11.86 -0.83 -6.45
N GLU A 109 -12.51 0.31 -6.22
CA GLU A 109 -13.90 0.35 -5.75
C GLU A 109 -14.84 -0.28 -6.78
N PHE A 110 -14.63 0.00 -8.06
CA PHE A 110 -15.45 -0.62 -9.12
C PHE A 110 -15.23 -2.13 -9.22
N GLU A 111 -14.03 -2.63 -8.98
CA GLU A 111 -13.76 -4.06 -9.06
C GLU A 111 -14.52 -4.89 -8.02
N PHE A 112 -14.85 -4.33 -6.85
CA PHE A 112 -15.70 -5.00 -5.87
C PHE A 112 -17.12 -5.25 -6.40
N GLY A 113 -17.65 -4.36 -7.25
CA GLY A 113 -18.95 -4.51 -7.89
C GLY A 113 -18.93 -5.29 -9.21
N THR A 114 -17.80 -5.36 -9.89
CA THR A 114 -17.63 -6.02 -11.19
C THR A 114 -16.98 -7.38 -11.07
N ASN A 115 -15.69 -7.44 -10.82
CA ASN A 115 -14.89 -8.66 -10.81
C ASN A 115 -15.13 -9.55 -9.58
N TRP A 116 -15.54 -8.94 -8.44
CA TRP A 116 -15.66 -9.57 -7.12
C TRP A 116 -17.05 -9.43 -6.51
N ALA A 117 -18.12 -9.41 -7.35
CA ALA A 117 -19.49 -9.24 -6.88
C ALA A 117 -19.96 -10.36 -5.95
N GLU A 118 -19.48 -11.61 -6.12
CA GLU A 118 -19.80 -12.71 -5.20
C GLU A 118 -19.19 -12.49 -3.82
N PHE A 119 -17.94 -12.01 -3.77
CA PHE A 119 -17.31 -11.58 -2.51
C PHE A 119 -18.11 -10.45 -1.85
N SER A 120 -18.50 -9.44 -2.62
CA SER A 120 -19.30 -8.30 -2.11
C SER A 120 -20.66 -8.75 -1.56
N ARG A 121 -21.28 -9.79 -2.16
CA ARG A 121 -22.49 -10.41 -1.62
C ARG A 121 -22.23 -11.22 -0.35
N PHE A 122 -21.11 -11.92 -0.29
CA PHE A 122 -20.72 -12.72 0.87
C PHE A 122 -20.40 -11.84 2.08
N ALA A 123 -19.56 -10.82 1.91
CA ALA A 123 -19.01 -10.00 2.98
C ALA A 123 -19.74 -8.67 3.21
N GLY A 124 -20.84 -8.40 2.48
CA GLY A 124 -21.46 -7.08 2.34
C GLY A 124 -21.88 -6.42 3.65
N GLU A 125 -22.32 -7.17 4.66
CA GLU A 125 -22.70 -6.59 5.96
C GLU A 125 -21.52 -5.92 6.67
N PHE A 126 -20.35 -6.55 6.66
CA PHE A 126 -19.14 -5.99 7.28
C PHE A 126 -18.40 -5.06 6.31
N PHE A 127 -18.04 -5.58 5.14
CA PHE A 127 -17.18 -4.90 4.18
C PHE A 127 -17.83 -3.62 3.62
N GLY A 128 -19.12 -3.67 3.29
CA GLY A 128 -19.86 -2.51 2.81
C GLY A 128 -19.99 -1.39 3.84
N ALA A 129 -20.16 -1.74 5.12
CA ALA A 129 -20.17 -0.75 6.20
C ALA A 129 -18.81 -0.06 6.34
N VAL A 130 -17.71 -0.82 6.33
CA VAL A 130 -16.34 -0.30 6.48
C VAL A 130 -15.96 0.61 5.32
N LEU A 131 -16.23 0.22 4.06
CA LEU A 131 -16.01 1.05 2.87
C LEU A 131 -16.89 2.30 2.87
N GLY A 132 -18.14 2.18 3.33
CA GLY A 132 -19.05 3.32 3.48
C GLY A 132 -18.51 4.36 4.47
N PHE A 133 -17.92 3.93 5.58
CA PHE A 133 -17.26 4.82 6.53
C PHE A 133 -16.00 5.46 5.94
N GLU A 134 -15.21 4.73 5.18
CA GLU A 134 -14.05 5.28 4.47
C GLU A 134 -14.48 6.43 3.55
N GLY A 135 -15.44 6.19 2.66
CA GLY A 135 -15.94 7.20 1.73
C GLY A 135 -16.55 8.42 2.43
N ALA A 136 -17.38 8.19 3.46
CA ALA A 136 -18.08 9.28 4.13
C ALA A 136 -17.17 10.10 5.06
N MET A 137 -16.31 9.46 5.85
CA MET A 137 -15.53 10.16 6.88
C MET A 137 -14.15 10.57 6.38
N ALA A 138 -13.37 9.64 5.83
CA ALA A 138 -11.99 9.90 5.45
C ALA A 138 -11.91 10.81 4.23
N PHE A 139 -12.60 10.45 3.14
CA PHE A 139 -12.58 11.24 1.90
C PHE A 139 -13.20 12.63 2.07
N MET A 140 -14.29 12.78 2.84
CA MET A 140 -14.87 14.11 3.12
C MET A 140 -13.94 14.98 3.94
N LEU A 141 -13.21 14.42 4.92
CA LEU A 141 -12.18 15.14 5.67
C LEU A 141 -11.05 15.61 4.75
N GLU A 142 -10.52 14.72 3.91
CA GLU A 142 -9.46 15.06 2.97
C GLU A 142 -9.91 16.14 1.99
N ALA A 143 -11.01 15.94 1.27
CA ALA A 143 -11.53 16.87 0.28
C ALA A 143 -11.89 18.24 0.90
N GLY A 144 -12.49 18.24 2.09
CA GLY A 144 -12.90 19.46 2.79
C GLY A 144 -11.73 20.35 3.21
N PHE A 145 -10.68 19.76 3.78
CA PHE A 145 -9.53 20.52 4.28
C PHE A 145 -8.40 20.70 3.26
N LEU A 146 -8.34 19.89 2.21
CA LEU A 146 -7.31 19.98 1.18
C LEU A 146 -7.28 21.36 0.50
N SER A 147 -8.44 21.92 0.20
CA SER A 147 -8.52 23.24 -0.43
C SER A 147 -7.93 24.35 0.48
N ILE A 148 -8.13 24.26 1.78
CA ILE A 148 -7.56 25.20 2.76
C ILE A 148 -6.05 25.01 2.85
N MET A 149 -5.59 23.76 2.95
CA MET A 149 -4.16 23.43 2.97
C MET A 149 -3.42 23.94 1.73
N LEU A 150 -4.05 23.90 0.54
CA LEU A 150 -3.40 24.31 -0.70
C LEU A 150 -3.50 25.80 -0.99
N LEU A 151 -4.67 26.38 -0.77
CA LEU A 151 -5.02 27.73 -1.20
C LEU A 151 -5.13 28.72 -0.03
N GLY A 152 -5.11 28.22 1.20
CA GLY A 152 -5.34 28.99 2.42
C GLY A 152 -4.14 29.82 2.90
N TRP A 153 -2.92 29.59 2.37
CA TRP A 153 -1.67 30.19 2.87
C TRP A 153 -1.71 31.68 3.20
N GLN A 154 -2.44 32.46 2.39
CA GLN A 154 -2.58 33.92 2.57
C GLN A 154 -4.02 34.31 2.91
N ARG A 155 -4.94 33.35 3.08
CA ARG A 155 -6.38 33.61 3.22
C ARG A 155 -6.91 33.31 4.61
N VAL A 156 -6.23 32.43 5.35
CA VAL A 156 -6.63 32.01 6.70
C VAL A 156 -5.49 32.22 7.70
N PRO A 157 -5.80 32.37 9.00
CA PRO A 157 -4.78 32.39 10.05
C PRO A 157 -3.89 31.13 10.01
N ARG A 158 -2.62 31.28 10.40
CA ARG A 158 -1.63 30.19 10.41
C ARG A 158 -2.10 28.96 11.19
N ALA A 159 -2.76 29.14 12.32
CA ALA A 159 -3.31 28.05 13.12
C ALA A 159 -4.44 27.29 12.39
N VAL A 160 -5.30 27.99 11.64
CA VAL A 160 -6.35 27.36 10.82
C VAL A 160 -5.74 26.58 9.66
N HIS A 161 -4.68 27.12 9.05
CA HIS A 161 -3.95 26.43 7.99
C HIS A 161 -3.32 25.14 8.52
N PHE A 162 -2.61 25.21 9.64
CA PHE A 162 -2.04 24.06 10.32
C PHE A 162 -3.11 23.02 10.67
N PHE A 163 -4.25 23.46 11.22
CA PHE A 163 -5.35 22.55 11.52
C PHE A 163 -5.86 21.86 10.25
N ALA A 164 -5.96 22.57 9.14
CA ALA A 164 -6.35 21.96 7.86
C ALA A 164 -5.33 20.91 7.38
N THR A 165 -4.02 21.19 7.47
CA THR A 165 -2.96 20.25 7.16
C THR A 165 -3.02 19.01 8.06
N LEU A 166 -3.28 19.19 9.36
CA LEU A 166 -3.49 18.10 10.30
C LEU A 166 -4.71 17.25 9.93
N MET A 167 -5.83 17.87 9.56
CA MET A 167 -7.04 17.14 9.17
C MET A 167 -6.85 16.34 7.88
N VAL A 168 -6.09 16.85 6.91
CA VAL A 168 -5.71 16.07 5.72
C VAL A 168 -4.85 14.86 6.10
N ALA A 169 -3.89 15.00 7.01
CA ALA A 169 -3.07 13.89 7.48
C ALA A 169 -3.89 12.84 8.26
N VAL A 170 -4.83 13.29 9.08
CA VAL A 170 -5.78 12.43 9.80
C VAL A 170 -6.71 11.71 8.82
N GLY A 171 -7.26 12.42 7.83
CA GLY A 171 -8.12 11.85 6.79
C GLY A 171 -7.43 10.73 6.03
N ALA A 172 -6.20 10.97 5.53
CA ALA A 172 -5.39 9.96 4.84
C ALA A 172 -5.10 8.74 5.72
N SER A 173 -4.86 8.97 7.02
CA SER A 173 -4.64 7.87 7.97
C SER A 173 -5.92 7.09 8.27
N LEU A 174 -7.07 7.75 8.35
CA LEU A 174 -8.37 7.10 8.54
C LEU A 174 -8.76 6.29 7.31
N SER A 175 -8.53 6.78 6.09
CA SER A 175 -8.75 6.00 4.88
C SER A 175 -7.93 4.70 4.91
N ALA A 176 -6.63 4.78 5.18
CA ALA A 176 -5.78 3.60 5.33
C ALA A 176 -6.25 2.68 6.48
N LEU A 177 -6.70 3.24 7.61
CA LEU A 177 -7.24 2.46 8.73
C LEU A 177 -8.44 1.61 8.29
N TRP A 178 -9.41 2.19 7.61
CA TRP A 178 -10.63 1.49 7.22
C TRP A 178 -10.36 0.38 6.21
N ILE A 179 -9.60 0.66 5.15
CA ILE A 179 -9.32 -0.35 4.12
C ILE A 179 -8.41 -1.47 4.62
N VAL A 180 -7.38 -1.16 5.43
CA VAL A 180 -6.51 -2.20 6.01
C VAL A 180 -7.25 -3.00 7.08
N MET A 181 -8.19 -2.40 7.83
CA MET A 181 -9.07 -3.09 8.76
C MET A 181 -9.97 -4.10 8.02
N ALA A 182 -10.58 -3.71 6.91
CA ALA A 182 -11.35 -4.61 6.06
C ALA A 182 -10.49 -5.77 5.54
N ASN A 183 -9.28 -5.47 5.10
CA ASN A 183 -8.31 -6.47 4.65
C ASN A 183 -7.85 -7.39 5.80
N SER A 184 -7.65 -6.85 7.02
CA SER A 184 -7.30 -7.64 8.22
C SER A 184 -8.40 -8.63 8.59
N TRP A 185 -9.67 -8.22 8.46
CA TRP A 185 -10.78 -9.13 8.64
C TRP A 185 -10.74 -10.29 7.62
N MET A 186 -10.37 -10.03 6.37
CA MET A 186 -10.18 -11.10 5.39
C MET A 186 -9.04 -12.07 5.78
N GLN A 187 -8.05 -11.62 6.54
CA GLN A 187 -6.96 -12.47 7.05
C GLN A 187 -7.38 -13.32 8.25
N THR A 188 -8.12 -12.73 9.19
CA THR A 188 -8.55 -13.37 10.45
C THR A 188 -10.02 -13.04 10.72
N PRO A 189 -10.96 -13.61 9.95
CA PRO A 189 -12.38 -13.28 10.07
C PRO A 189 -12.91 -13.60 11.45
N ALA A 190 -13.62 -12.64 12.03
CA ALA A 190 -14.22 -12.71 13.36
C ALA A 190 -15.53 -11.93 13.42
N GLY A 191 -16.29 -12.04 14.52
CA GLY A 191 -17.47 -11.24 14.80
C GLY A 191 -18.73 -11.67 14.06
N GLY A 192 -18.79 -12.90 13.53
CA GLY A 192 -19.97 -13.42 12.86
C GLY A 192 -19.81 -14.86 12.40
N SER A 193 -20.75 -15.32 11.60
CA SER A 193 -20.76 -16.67 11.03
C SER A 193 -21.38 -16.69 9.62
N VAL A 194 -21.09 -17.75 8.87
CA VAL A 194 -21.67 -17.93 7.55
C VAL A 194 -23.07 -18.55 7.68
N VAL A 195 -24.09 -17.83 7.20
CA VAL A 195 -25.49 -18.26 7.17
C VAL A 195 -26.00 -18.10 5.73
N ASN A 196 -26.50 -19.18 5.15
CA ASN A 196 -27.02 -19.20 3.77
C ASN A 196 -26.07 -18.59 2.73
N GLY A 197 -24.76 -18.88 2.85
CA GLY A 197 -23.74 -18.41 1.91
C GLY A 197 -23.37 -16.93 2.05
N ARG A 198 -23.75 -16.28 3.17
CA ARG A 198 -23.38 -14.90 3.49
C ARG A 198 -22.77 -14.84 4.88
N PHE A 199 -21.82 -13.96 5.08
CA PHE A 199 -21.30 -13.66 6.40
C PHE A 199 -22.25 -12.69 7.12
N VAL A 200 -22.86 -13.18 8.19
CA VAL A 200 -23.78 -12.43 9.06
C VAL A 200 -23.01 -11.93 10.26
N VAL A 201 -22.99 -10.61 10.45
CA VAL A 201 -22.28 -9.97 11.56
C VAL A 201 -23.11 -10.07 12.84
N THR A 202 -22.54 -10.70 13.87
CA THR A 202 -23.15 -10.78 15.21
C THR A 202 -22.51 -9.85 16.20
N ASP A 203 -21.23 -9.51 15.99
CA ASP A 203 -20.46 -8.55 16.80
C ASP A 203 -19.56 -7.73 15.86
N PHE A 204 -19.99 -6.48 15.58
CA PHE A 204 -19.27 -5.58 14.67
C PHE A 204 -17.89 -5.16 15.23
N TRP A 205 -17.79 -5.02 16.56
CA TRP A 205 -16.52 -4.68 17.21
C TRP A 205 -15.50 -5.82 17.13
N ALA A 206 -15.95 -7.05 17.35
CA ALA A 206 -15.08 -8.22 17.19
C ALA A 206 -14.63 -8.40 15.73
N ALA A 207 -15.47 -8.05 14.74
CA ALA A 207 -15.09 -8.05 13.34
C ALA A 207 -14.05 -6.94 13.03
N MET A 208 -14.27 -5.72 13.55
CA MET A 208 -13.33 -4.61 13.36
C MET A 208 -11.98 -4.87 14.04
N PHE A 209 -11.99 -5.26 15.32
CA PHE A 209 -10.79 -5.51 16.11
C PHE A 209 -10.39 -6.99 16.06
N ASN A 210 -10.47 -7.59 14.87
CA ASN A 210 -10.01 -8.95 14.64
C ASN A 210 -8.51 -9.13 14.98
N PRO A 211 -8.02 -10.37 15.17
CA PRO A 211 -6.65 -10.62 15.65
C PRO A 211 -5.52 -9.99 14.82
N ASP A 212 -5.69 -9.85 13.50
CA ASP A 212 -4.68 -9.26 12.62
C ASP A 212 -4.72 -7.72 12.59
N MET A 213 -5.85 -7.11 13.00
CA MET A 213 -6.12 -5.68 12.75
C MET A 213 -5.02 -4.76 13.31
N VAL A 214 -4.65 -4.93 14.57
CA VAL A 214 -3.66 -4.05 15.22
C VAL A 214 -2.30 -4.16 14.54
N TRP A 215 -1.87 -5.37 14.22
CA TRP A 215 -0.59 -5.62 13.58
C TRP A 215 -0.59 -5.13 12.12
N GLY A 216 -1.62 -5.51 11.35
CA GLY A 216 -1.72 -5.14 9.94
C GLY A 216 -1.80 -3.64 9.72
N VAL A 217 -2.69 -2.95 10.44
CA VAL A 217 -2.87 -1.50 10.34
C VAL A 217 -1.61 -0.75 10.79
N SER A 218 -1.07 -1.11 11.97
CA SER A 218 0.09 -0.39 12.52
C SER A 218 1.33 -0.59 11.65
N HIS A 219 1.59 -1.82 11.19
CA HIS A 219 2.73 -2.14 10.35
C HIS A 219 2.67 -1.37 9.01
N MET A 220 1.50 -1.37 8.35
CA MET A 220 1.31 -0.65 7.09
C MET A 220 1.43 0.87 7.27
N TRP A 221 0.82 1.42 8.33
CA TRP A 221 0.86 2.85 8.60
C TRP A 221 2.28 3.35 8.89
N VAL A 222 3.04 2.61 9.72
CA VAL A 222 4.45 2.94 10.03
C VAL A 222 5.33 2.75 8.80
N ALA A 223 5.07 1.75 7.93
CA ALA A 223 5.75 1.60 6.64
C ALA A 223 5.55 2.81 5.72
N ALA A 224 4.34 3.40 5.73
CA ALA A 224 4.07 4.63 4.99
C ALA A 224 4.86 5.84 5.55
N LEU A 225 4.93 5.97 6.88
CA LEU A 225 5.76 7.00 7.53
C LEU A 225 7.24 6.79 7.22
N GLU A 226 7.73 5.56 7.28
CA GLU A 226 9.11 5.21 6.96
C GLU A 226 9.44 5.56 5.50
N THR A 227 8.61 5.15 4.56
CA THR A 227 8.76 5.50 3.14
C THR A 227 8.79 7.03 2.94
N GLY A 228 7.89 7.77 3.61
CA GLY A 228 7.89 9.24 3.60
C GLY A 228 9.19 9.84 4.11
N CYS A 229 9.75 9.31 5.21
CA CYS A 229 11.05 9.72 5.73
C CYS A 229 12.18 9.49 4.71
N PHE A 230 12.19 8.33 4.05
CA PHE A 230 13.22 8.02 3.04
C PHE A 230 13.04 8.82 1.75
N VAL A 231 11.81 9.16 1.34
CA VAL A 231 11.56 10.08 0.21
C VAL A 231 12.07 11.48 0.54
N VAL A 232 11.70 12.03 1.70
CA VAL A 232 12.17 13.37 2.11
C VAL A 232 13.67 13.39 2.31
N GLY A 233 14.23 12.40 3.01
CA GLY A 233 15.66 12.27 3.25
C GLY A 233 16.45 12.08 1.96
N GLY A 234 16.01 11.20 1.07
CA GLY A 234 16.68 10.90 -0.19
C GLY A 234 16.66 12.06 -1.19
N VAL A 235 15.50 12.73 -1.34
CA VAL A 235 15.42 13.95 -2.16
C VAL A 235 16.31 15.04 -1.58
N SER A 236 16.31 15.24 -0.26
CA SER A 236 17.18 16.21 0.39
C SER A 236 18.65 15.86 0.21
N ALA A 237 19.03 14.59 0.36
CA ALA A 237 20.37 14.09 0.11
C ALA A 237 20.84 14.34 -1.34
N TRP A 238 19.92 14.19 -2.32
CA TRP A 238 20.22 14.51 -3.71
C TRP A 238 20.59 15.99 -3.90
N TYR A 239 19.86 16.92 -3.28
CA TYR A 239 20.17 18.35 -3.35
C TYR A 239 21.50 18.68 -2.68
N VAL A 240 21.78 18.07 -1.52
CA VAL A 240 23.07 18.23 -0.82
C VAL A 240 24.24 17.69 -1.65
N LEU A 241 24.08 16.50 -2.27
CA LEU A 241 25.08 15.92 -3.18
C LEU A 241 25.35 16.79 -4.41
N LYS A 242 24.33 17.48 -4.92
CA LYS A 242 24.45 18.37 -6.09
C LYS A 242 24.87 19.79 -5.72
N ASN A 243 25.12 20.06 -4.45
CA ASN A 243 25.44 21.39 -3.91
C ASN A 243 24.39 22.47 -4.31
N ARG A 244 23.11 22.09 -4.32
CA ARG A 244 22.00 22.97 -4.67
C ARG A 244 21.19 23.28 -3.41
N ASN A 245 21.29 24.52 -2.93
CA ASN A 245 20.68 24.96 -1.66
C ASN A 245 20.95 23.96 -0.49
N PRO A 246 22.21 23.54 -0.26
CA PRO A 246 22.52 22.44 0.64
C PRO A 246 22.10 22.75 2.09
N ALA A 247 22.30 23.99 2.57
CA ALA A 247 21.88 24.40 3.92
C ALA A 247 20.36 24.27 4.12
N PHE A 248 19.57 24.66 3.12
CA PHE A 248 18.13 24.51 3.14
C PHE A 248 17.73 23.03 3.23
N PHE A 249 18.24 22.18 2.35
CA PHE A 249 17.86 20.76 2.35
C PHE A 249 18.45 19.96 3.51
N MET A 250 19.53 20.43 4.17
CA MET A 250 20.00 19.83 5.41
C MET A 250 18.97 19.91 6.55
N LYS A 251 18.11 20.96 6.58
CA LYS A 251 17.00 21.01 7.56
C LYS A 251 16.00 19.85 7.32
N SER A 252 15.53 19.63 6.10
CA SER A 252 14.63 18.51 5.77
C SER A 252 15.32 17.16 5.98
N PHE A 253 16.58 17.02 5.60
CA PHE A 253 17.36 15.82 5.78
C PHE A 253 17.50 15.46 7.27
N LYS A 254 17.86 16.42 8.10
CA LYS A 254 17.94 16.25 9.56
C LYS A 254 16.60 15.80 10.14
N MET A 255 15.50 16.42 9.73
CA MET A 255 14.17 16.04 10.20
C MET A 255 13.82 14.59 9.81
N ALA A 256 14.11 14.21 8.57
CA ALA A 256 13.89 12.85 8.08
C ALA A 256 14.72 11.81 8.86
N VAL A 257 16.01 12.07 9.09
CA VAL A 257 16.88 11.18 9.90
C VAL A 257 16.35 11.06 11.32
N LEU A 258 16.02 12.18 11.98
CA LEU A 258 15.54 12.16 13.37
C LEU A 258 14.18 11.45 13.51
N ALA A 259 13.27 11.60 12.54
CA ALA A 259 12.02 10.86 12.52
C ALA A 259 12.28 9.35 12.33
N ALA A 260 13.17 8.98 11.41
CA ALA A 260 13.50 7.60 11.11
C ALA A 260 14.15 6.87 12.30
N VAL A 261 14.82 7.59 13.24
CA VAL A 261 15.35 7.00 14.51
C VAL A 261 14.26 6.31 15.33
N LEU A 262 13.05 6.84 15.32
CA LEU A 262 11.89 6.25 16.03
C LEU A 262 11.13 5.26 15.13
N ILE A 263 10.99 5.59 13.86
CA ILE A 263 10.14 4.87 12.92
C ILE A 263 10.76 3.53 12.53
N ALA A 264 12.06 3.47 12.19
CA ALA A 264 12.68 2.25 11.71
C ALA A 264 12.72 1.11 12.77
N PRO A 265 13.10 1.33 14.04
CA PRO A 265 12.99 0.26 15.04
C PRO A 265 11.55 -0.12 15.35
N LEU A 266 10.60 0.84 15.32
CA LEU A 266 9.18 0.55 15.50
C LEU A 266 8.64 -0.33 14.36
N GLN A 267 9.08 -0.09 13.11
CA GLN A 267 8.69 -0.91 11.97
C GLN A 267 9.18 -2.37 12.11
N ILE A 268 10.40 -2.58 12.61
CA ILE A 268 10.91 -3.93 12.90
C ILE A 268 10.07 -4.60 14.00
N TYR A 269 9.76 -3.90 15.08
CA TYR A 269 8.92 -4.42 16.17
C TYR A 269 7.53 -4.83 15.69
N LEU A 270 6.88 -3.99 14.89
CA LEU A 270 5.55 -4.27 14.33
C LEU A 270 5.60 -5.40 13.31
N GLY A 271 6.69 -5.50 12.54
CA GLY A 271 6.93 -6.60 11.62
C GLY A 271 7.09 -7.96 12.32
N ASP A 272 7.82 -8.00 13.42
CA ASP A 272 7.95 -9.19 14.28
C ASP A 272 6.60 -9.63 14.83
N GLY A 273 5.82 -8.69 15.39
CA GLY A 273 4.48 -8.98 15.90
C GLY A 273 3.52 -9.47 14.80
N SER A 274 3.57 -8.87 13.61
CA SER A 274 2.79 -9.33 12.44
C SER A 274 3.20 -10.73 12.02
N GLY A 275 4.51 -11.03 11.98
CA GLY A 275 5.03 -12.36 11.68
C GLY A 275 4.52 -13.41 12.66
N LYS A 276 4.63 -13.17 13.96
CA LYS A 276 4.10 -14.07 15.01
C LYS A 276 2.59 -14.29 14.87
N SER A 277 1.82 -13.24 14.57
CA SER A 277 0.38 -13.35 14.30
C SER A 277 0.09 -14.28 13.11
N VAL A 278 0.90 -14.21 12.05
CA VAL A 278 0.76 -15.10 10.89
C VAL A 278 0.98 -16.56 11.29
N PHE A 279 1.98 -16.89 12.09
CA PHE A 279 2.21 -18.27 12.55
C PHE A 279 1.05 -18.81 13.39
N VAL A 280 0.38 -17.97 14.18
CA VAL A 280 -0.77 -18.34 15.01
C VAL A 280 -2.03 -18.55 14.17
N TYR A 281 -2.38 -17.60 13.31
CA TYR A 281 -3.68 -17.56 12.63
C TYR A 281 -3.67 -18.09 11.19
N GLN A 282 -2.51 -18.08 10.53
CA GLN A 282 -2.33 -18.55 9.16
C GLN A 282 -1.05 -19.40 9.04
N PRO A 283 -0.94 -20.50 9.77
CA PRO A 283 0.31 -21.26 9.85
C PRO A 283 0.79 -21.81 8.50
N ALA A 284 -0.09 -22.11 7.56
CA ALA A 284 0.29 -22.48 6.19
C ALA A 284 1.05 -21.35 5.47
N LYS A 285 0.60 -20.09 5.65
CA LYS A 285 1.31 -18.90 5.14
C LYS A 285 2.67 -18.76 5.84
N GLY A 286 2.72 -18.91 7.18
CA GLY A 286 3.97 -18.85 7.94
C GLY A 286 4.99 -19.87 7.42
N ALA A 287 4.58 -21.12 7.23
CA ALA A 287 5.42 -22.16 6.66
C ALA A 287 5.89 -21.85 5.23
N ALA A 288 5.00 -21.28 4.38
CA ALA A 288 5.29 -20.95 3.00
C ALA A 288 6.34 -19.83 2.85
N ILE A 289 6.20 -18.74 3.61
CA ILE A 289 7.14 -17.59 3.56
C ILE A 289 8.52 -17.95 4.14
N GLU A 290 8.59 -18.99 4.95
CA GLU A 290 9.83 -19.48 5.56
C GLU A 290 10.45 -20.67 4.84
N GLY A 291 9.76 -21.27 3.84
CA GLY A 291 10.22 -22.49 3.18
C GLY A 291 10.34 -23.64 4.17
N HIS A 292 9.48 -23.66 5.19
CA HIS A 292 9.48 -24.66 6.27
C HIS A 292 8.53 -25.80 5.92
N TRP A 293 9.05 -26.99 5.63
CA TRP A 293 8.30 -28.10 5.05
C TRP A 293 7.73 -29.07 6.08
N HIS A 294 8.51 -29.40 7.11
CA HIS A 294 8.16 -30.41 8.11
C HIS A 294 8.06 -29.77 9.49
N THR A 295 7.03 -30.13 10.24
CA THR A 295 6.90 -29.72 11.65
C THR A 295 8.05 -30.27 12.46
N ASN A 296 8.73 -29.40 13.22
CA ASN A 296 9.80 -29.80 14.10
C ASN A 296 9.24 -30.57 15.32
N PRO A 297 9.98 -31.59 15.83
CA PRO A 297 9.58 -32.30 17.04
C PRO A 297 9.43 -31.38 18.25
N VAL A 298 8.53 -31.69 19.16
CA VAL A 298 8.35 -30.95 20.43
C VAL A 298 9.66 -30.94 21.23
N GLY A 299 10.07 -29.76 21.67
CA GLY A 299 11.31 -29.57 22.43
C GLY A 299 12.58 -29.52 21.57
N GLN A 300 12.43 -29.48 20.24
CA GLN A 300 13.54 -29.23 19.31
C GLN A 300 13.22 -27.98 18.48
N GLY A 301 14.22 -27.13 18.27
CA GLY A 301 14.03 -25.91 17.49
C GLY A 301 13.92 -26.16 15.98
N ALA A 302 13.12 -25.33 15.31
CA ALA A 302 13.06 -25.27 13.86
C ALA A 302 14.17 -24.36 13.32
N ALA A 303 14.93 -24.84 12.35
CA ALA A 303 15.98 -24.05 11.72
C ALA A 303 15.36 -22.97 10.80
N TRP A 304 15.93 -21.77 10.83
CA TRP A 304 15.54 -20.66 9.96
C TRP A 304 16.31 -20.72 8.63
N ALA A 305 15.60 -20.91 7.53
CA ALA A 305 16.17 -20.82 6.19
C ALA A 305 16.38 -19.35 5.81
N VAL A 306 17.58 -18.82 6.02
CA VAL A 306 17.95 -17.44 5.67
C VAL A 306 17.83 -17.23 4.16
N ALA A 307 18.30 -18.20 3.38
CA ALA A 307 18.17 -18.26 1.93
C ALA A 307 17.87 -19.71 1.53
N ALA A 308 16.95 -19.90 0.58
CA ALA A 308 16.54 -21.21 0.09
C ALA A 308 15.86 -21.09 -1.27
N TRP A 309 15.70 -22.19 -1.96
CA TRP A 309 14.82 -22.28 -3.15
C TRP A 309 13.72 -23.29 -2.89
N PRO A 310 12.52 -22.85 -2.47
CA PRO A 310 11.41 -23.75 -2.20
C PRO A 310 10.89 -24.41 -3.49
N ASP A 311 10.80 -25.74 -3.50
CA ASP A 311 10.23 -26.53 -4.59
C ASP A 311 8.94 -27.22 -4.10
N ALA A 312 7.79 -26.78 -4.62
CA ALA A 312 6.50 -27.32 -4.23
C ALA A 312 6.26 -28.75 -4.71
N GLU A 313 6.86 -29.16 -5.84
CA GLU A 313 6.71 -30.50 -6.39
C GLU A 313 7.49 -31.55 -5.56
N LYS A 314 8.69 -31.18 -5.11
CA LYS A 314 9.50 -32.02 -4.23
C LYS A 314 9.05 -32.00 -2.77
N GLY A 315 8.31 -30.94 -2.35
CA GLY A 315 7.99 -30.71 -0.94
C GLY A 315 9.24 -30.47 -0.09
N ALA A 316 10.25 -29.80 -0.65
CA ALA A 316 11.54 -29.54 -0.02
C ALA A 316 12.20 -28.30 -0.65
N ASN A 317 13.26 -27.78 -0.04
CA ASN A 317 14.10 -26.77 -0.65
C ASN A 317 15.20 -27.44 -1.49
N ASP A 318 15.42 -26.98 -2.74
CA ASP A 318 16.49 -27.48 -3.60
C ASP A 318 17.87 -27.23 -3.00
N TRP A 319 18.03 -26.07 -2.38
CA TRP A 319 19.20 -25.68 -1.59
C TRP A 319 18.75 -24.72 -0.49
N GLU A 320 19.48 -24.68 0.60
CA GLU A 320 19.17 -23.79 1.73
C GLU A 320 20.40 -23.48 2.58
N ILE A 321 20.41 -22.26 3.13
CA ILE A 321 21.35 -21.81 4.16
C ILE A 321 20.52 -21.59 5.42
N LYS A 322 20.82 -22.37 6.47
CA LYS A 322 20.03 -22.37 7.72
C LYS A 322 20.81 -21.86 8.91
N LEU A 323 20.08 -21.19 9.79
CA LEU A 323 20.50 -20.95 11.17
C LEU A 323 19.72 -21.90 12.09
N PRO A 324 20.41 -22.74 12.88
CA PRO A 324 19.73 -23.65 13.81
C PRO A 324 18.81 -22.91 14.75
N ASP A 325 17.64 -23.50 15.04
CA ASP A 325 16.62 -23.03 16.00
C ASP A 325 16.08 -21.60 15.76
N GLY A 326 16.58 -20.90 14.75
CA GLY A 326 16.25 -19.50 14.49
C GLY A 326 14.78 -19.28 14.11
N LEU A 327 14.14 -20.23 13.41
CA LEU A 327 12.73 -20.10 13.05
C LEU A 327 11.82 -20.24 14.28
N SER A 328 12.13 -21.15 15.19
CA SER A 328 11.39 -21.25 16.45
C SER A 328 11.42 -19.98 17.25
N LEU A 329 12.60 -19.34 17.37
CA LEU A 329 12.72 -18.05 18.04
C LEU A 329 11.87 -16.96 17.37
N LEU A 330 11.92 -16.86 16.04
CA LEU A 330 11.16 -15.85 15.29
C LEU A 330 9.65 -16.08 15.34
N ALA A 331 9.20 -17.33 15.22
CA ALA A 331 7.79 -17.67 15.14
C ALA A 331 7.10 -17.72 16.50
N THR A 332 7.79 -18.20 17.55
CA THR A 332 7.18 -18.51 18.86
C THR A 332 7.78 -17.70 20.01
N GLY A 333 8.93 -17.06 19.81
CA GLY A 333 9.66 -16.35 20.86
C GLY A 333 10.52 -17.27 21.75
N THR A 334 10.58 -18.59 21.47
CA THR A 334 11.39 -19.57 22.20
C THR A 334 12.27 -20.37 21.23
N TRP A 335 13.43 -20.88 21.70
CA TRP A 335 14.38 -21.60 20.85
C TRP A 335 13.89 -23.02 20.46
N ASP A 336 12.98 -23.58 21.24
CA ASP A 336 12.44 -24.94 21.13
C ASP A 336 10.97 -24.98 20.71
N GLY A 337 10.39 -23.83 20.36
CA GLY A 337 9.00 -23.73 19.96
C GLY A 337 8.68 -24.53 18.70
N GLN A 338 7.55 -25.23 18.70
CA GLN A 338 7.11 -26.01 17.56
C GLN A 338 6.51 -25.10 16.48
N VAL A 339 6.97 -25.26 15.24
CA VAL A 339 6.49 -24.57 14.04
C VAL A 339 5.91 -25.60 13.07
N LYS A 340 4.66 -25.44 12.66
CA LYS A 340 4.00 -26.33 11.70
C LYS A 340 4.64 -26.21 10.33
N GLY A 341 4.94 -27.38 9.74
CA GLY A 341 5.47 -27.46 8.38
C GLY A 341 4.37 -27.40 7.33
N LEU A 342 4.73 -26.96 6.13
CA LEU A 342 3.79 -26.77 5.01
C LEU A 342 3.12 -28.09 4.58
N LEU A 343 3.79 -29.23 4.74
CA LEU A 343 3.27 -30.54 4.36
C LEU A 343 2.15 -31.05 5.27
N GLU A 344 1.92 -30.46 6.44
CA GLU A 344 0.76 -30.78 7.28
C GLU A 344 -0.57 -30.30 6.71
N PHE A 345 -0.53 -29.32 5.81
CA PHE A 345 -1.74 -28.78 5.18
C PHE A 345 -2.05 -29.53 3.89
N ALA A 346 -3.35 -29.71 3.61
CA ALA A 346 -3.78 -30.32 2.35
C ALA A 346 -3.27 -29.51 1.15
N PRO A 347 -2.84 -30.14 0.05
CA PRO A 347 -2.24 -29.46 -1.09
C PRO A 347 -3.10 -28.28 -1.63
N GLN A 348 -4.43 -28.45 -1.64
CA GLN A 348 -5.38 -27.42 -2.08
C GLN A 348 -5.52 -26.22 -1.13
N ASP A 349 -4.96 -26.28 0.08
CA ASP A 349 -4.99 -25.23 1.10
C ASP A 349 -3.64 -24.54 1.27
N ARG A 350 -2.63 -24.99 0.53
CA ARG A 350 -1.28 -24.40 0.56
C ARG A 350 -1.22 -23.14 -0.30
N PRO A 351 -0.54 -22.08 0.15
CA PRO A 351 -0.28 -20.92 -0.69
C PRO A 351 0.48 -21.30 -1.98
N PRO A 352 0.12 -20.68 -3.12
CA PRO A 352 0.83 -20.90 -4.38
C PRO A 352 2.14 -20.08 -4.46
N ALA A 353 2.92 -20.28 -5.51
CA ALA A 353 4.08 -19.46 -5.87
C ALA A 353 5.10 -19.30 -4.73
N LEU A 354 5.49 -20.42 -4.10
CA LEU A 354 6.36 -20.43 -2.92
C LEU A 354 7.67 -19.63 -3.09
N PRO A 355 8.42 -19.70 -4.21
CA PRO A 355 9.61 -18.87 -4.39
C PRO A 355 9.28 -17.37 -4.34
N LEU A 356 8.17 -16.93 -4.95
CA LEU A 356 7.73 -15.53 -4.89
C LEU A 356 7.47 -15.10 -3.46
N LEU A 357 6.73 -15.89 -2.67
CA LEU A 357 6.43 -15.61 -1.28
C LEU A 357 7.69 -15.53 -0.41
N PHE A 358 8.56 -16.53 -0.55
CA PHE A 358 9.81 -16.59 0.20
C PHE A 358 10.70 -15.38 -0.07
N TYR A 359 10.95 -15.04 -1.34
CA TYR A 359 11.83 -13.93 -1.68
C TYR A 359 11.20 -12.57 -1.46
N SER A 360 9.89 -12.42 -1.61
CA SER A 360 9.20 -11.17 -1.24
C SER A 360 9.36 -10.89 0.25
N PHE A 361 9.17 -11.91 1.09
CA PHE A 361 9.36 -11.75 2.53
C PHE A 361 10.83 -11.40 2.88
N ARG A 362 11.79 -12.11 2.31
CA ARG A 362 13.23 -11.84 2.54
C ARG A 362 13.63 -10.45 2.08
N LEU A 363 13.17 -10.00 0.93
CA LEU A 363 13.50 -8.69 0.40
C LEU A 363 12.91 -7.57 1.27
N MET A 364 11.65 -7.71 1.69
CA MET A 364 11.00 -6.76 2.61
C MET A 364 11.81 -6.61 3.91
N VAL A 365 12.14 -7.73 4.55
CA VAL A 365 12.93 -7.75 5.81
C VAL A 365 14.33 -7.16 5.59
N ALA A 366 15.01 -7.52 4.51
CA ALA A 366 16.35 -7.01 4.19
C ALA A 366 16.35 -5.48 3.99
N ILE A 367 15.31 -4.93 3.34
CA ILE A 367 15.18 -3.48 3.17
C ILE A 367 14.93 -2.80 4.52
N GLY A 368 14.07 -3.35 5.38
CA GLY A 368 13.84 -2.82 6.72
C GLY A 368 15.11 -2.78 7.57
N LEU A 369 15.92 -3.86 7.55
CA LEU A 369 17.22 -3.91 8.21
C LEU A 369 18.21 -2.92 7.59
N TYR A 370 18.21 -2.75 6.28
CA TYR A 370 19.02 -1.73 5.61
C TYR A 370 18.63 -0.31 6.08
N PHE A 371 17.35 0.00 6.18
CA PHE A 371 16.88 1.29 6.67
C PHE A 371 17.32 1.55 8.11
N PHE A 372 17.13 0.58 8.97
CA PHE A 372 17.60 0.66 10.35
C PHE A 372 19.11 0.90 10.44
N ALA A 373 19.92 0.11 9.72
CA ALA A 373 21.37 0.26 9.70
C ALA A 373 21.79 1.64 9.18
N LEU A 374 21.15 2.12 8.09
CA LEU A 374 21.44 3.43 7.51
C LEU A 374 21.13 4.57 8.50
N VAL A 375 20.01 4.46 9.23
CA VAL A 375 19.63 5.43 10.28
C VAL A 375 20.65 5.44 11.42
N VAL A 376 21.07 4.27 11.92
CA VAL A 376 22.07 4.14 12.98
C VAL A 376 23.41 4.78 12.56
N VAL A 377 23.87 4.47 11.35
CA VAL A 377 25.13 5.04 10.82
C VAL A 377 25.00 6.55 10.59
N SER A 378 23.85 7.03 10.13
CA SER A 378 23.56 8.45 9.96
C SER A 378 23.56 9.20 11.29
N LEU A 379 22.97 8.61 12.32
CA LEU A 379 22.94 9.19 13.67
C LEU A 379 24.34 9.23 14.28
N TRP A 380 25.12 8.14 14.12
CA TRP A 380 26.51 8.10 14.56
C TRP A 380 27.38 9.15 13.85
N HIS A 381 27.19 9.31 12.51
CA HIS A 381 27.88 10.34 11.75
C HIS A 381 27.51 11.76 12.24
N ALA A 382 26.22 12.02 12.45
CA ALA A 382 25.73 13.30 12.97
C ALA A 382 26.27 13.61 14.37
N TRP A 383 26.35 12.60 15.24
CA TRP A 383 26.91 12.74 16.58
C TRP A 383 28.43 13.10 16.56
N ARG A 384 29.19 12.50 15.63
CA ARG A 384 30.64 12.73 15.51
C ARG A 384 31.00 14.04 14.78
N HIS A 385 30.25 14.42 13.76
CA HIS A 385 30.61 15.46 12.80
C HIS A 385 29.59 16.61 12.71
N GLY A 386 28.46 16.49 13.40
CA GLY A 386 27.38 17.49 13.36
C GLY A 386 26.52 17.42 12.10
N TRP A 387 25.70 18.46 11.94
CA TRP A 387 24.72 18.56 10.86
C TRP A 387 25.10 19.56 9.77
N GLN A 388 26.38 19.98 9.73
CA GLN A 388 26.85 20.89 8.68
C GLN A 388 26.93 20.15 7.34
N GLU A 389 26.50 20.82 6.27
CA GLU A 389 26.44 20.26 4.92
C GLU A 389 27.79 19.72 4.44
N THR A 390 28.89 20.41 4.76
CA THR A 390 30.25 20.00 4.38
C THR A 390 30.65 18.67 5.00
N ALA A 391 30.24 18.41 6.25
CA ALA A 391 30.49 17.15 6.93
C ALA A 391 29.79 15.98 6.22
N TRP A 392 28.57 16.20 5.73
CA TRP A 392 27.81 15.17 5.00
C TRP A 392 28.28 15.02 3.55
N GLN A 393 28.65 16.11 2.89
CA GLN A 393 29.24 16.07 1.54
C GLN A 393 30.57 15.31 1.51
N SER A 394 31.36 15.31 2.61
CA SER A 394 32.58 14.51 2.72
C SER A 394 32.32 12.99 2.78
N ARG A 395 31.08 12.56 2.98
CA ARG A 395 30.65 11.15 3.03
C ARG A 395 29.52 10.86 2.00
N PRO A 396 29.80 11.02 0.71
CA PRO A 396 28.78 10.94 -0.32
C PRO A 396 28.08 9.58 -0.39
N TRP A 397 28.69 8.50 0.05
CA TRP A 397 28.09 7.17 0.10
C TRP A 397 26.88 7.13 1.05
N LEU A 398 26.94 7.86 2.18
CA LEU A 398 25.85 7.92 3.15
C LEU A 398 24.63 8.65 2.56
N LEU A 399 24.86 9.79 1.90
CA LEU A 399 23.81 10.51 1.17
C LEU A 399 23.25 9.68 0.00
N LYS A 400 24.11 8.93 -0.70
CA LYS A 400 23.65 8.00 -1.75
C LYS A 400 22.81 6.85 -1.17
N GLY A 401 23.13 6.37 0.03
CA GLY A 401 22.30 5.41 0.76
C GLY A 401 20.86 5.93 0.95
N TRP A 402 20.72 7.16 1.45
CA TRP A 402 19.41 7.80 1.57
C TRP A 402 18.70 7.98 0.23
N LEU A 403 19.42 8.33 -0.82
CA LEU A 403 18.85 8.46 -2.17
C LEU A 403 18.32 7.13 -2.71
N TRP A 404 19.05 6.02 -2.51
CA TRP A 404 18.57 4.68 -2.84
C TRP A 404 17.43 4.22 -1.95
N GLY A 405 17.30 4.75 -0.75
CA GLY A 405 16.16 4.53 0.13
C GLY A 405 14.83 4.94 -0.49
N VAL A 406 14.82 5.92 -1.40
CA VAL A 406 13.58 6.39 -2.05
C VAL A 406 12.81 5.27 -2.75
N PRO A 407 13.36 4.53 -3.72
CA PRO A 407 12.64 3.42 -4.34
C PRO A 407 12.48 2.22 -3.42
N LEU A 408 13.41 1.98 -2.49
CA LEU A 408 13.38 0.80 -1.63
C LEU A 408 12.20 0.79 -0.66
N GLY A 409 11.75 1.95 -0.17
CA GLY A 409 10.54 2.02 0.67
C GLY A 409 9.31 1.48 -0.05
N TYR A 410 9.11 1.86 -1.31
CA TYR A 410 8.03 1.34 -2.14
C TYR A 410 8.19 -0.15 -2.42
N VAL A 411 9.41 -0.59 -2.76
CA VAL A 411 9.68 -2.03 -2.98
C VAL A 411 9.35 -2.85 -1.73
N ALA A 412 9.72 -2.38 -0.54
CA ALA A 412 9.40 -3.09 0.71
C ALA A 412 7.90 -3.21 0.94
N VAL A 413 7.14 -2.13 0.69
CA VAL A 413 5.66 -2.14 0.80
C VAL A 413 5.05 -3.12 -0.21
N GLU A 414 5.45 -3.10 -1.47
CA GLU A 414 4.95 -4.01 -2.49
C GLU A 414 5.24 -5.48 -2.15
N MET A 415 6.46 -5.77 -1.69
CA MET A 415 6.84 -7.11 -1.25
C MET A 415 5.98 -7.56 -0.05
N GLY A 416 5.70 -6.67 0.89
CA GLY A 416 4.81 -6.94 2.02
C GLY A 416 3.38 -7.28 1.57
N TRP A 417 2.84 -6.56 0.60
CA TRP A 417 1.51 -6.85 0.05
C TRP A 417 1.47 -8.17 -0.73
N ILE A 418 2.52 -8.51 -1.48
CA ILE A 418 2.64 -9.84 -2.12
C ILE A 418 2.59 -10.94 -1.06
N VAL A 419 3.37 -10.82 0.02
CA VAL A 419 3.35 -11.77 1.14
C VAL A 419 1.95 -11.87 1.75
N ARG A 420 1.30 -10.74 1.97
CA ARG A 420 -0.01 -10.67 2.61
C ARG A 420 -1.10 -11.33 1.78
N GLU A 421 -1.18 -11.01 0.48
CA GLU A 421 -2.30 -11.39 -0.39
C GLU A 421 -2.06 -12.71 -1.14
N VAL A 422 -0.87 -12.94 -1.66
CA VAL A 422 -0.55 -14.23 -2.28
C VAL A 422 -0.42 -15.32 -1.22
N GLY A 423 0.13 -14.97 -0.04
CA GLY A 423 0.22 -15.90 1.09
C GLY A 423 -1.12 -16.28 1.71
N ARG A 424 -2.19 -15.51 1.50
CA ARG A 424 -3.54 -15.88 1.92
C ARG A 424 -4.21 -16.89 0.98
N GLN A 425 -3.78 -16.95 -0.29
CA GLN A 425 -4.37 -17.89 -1.24
C GLN A 425 -4.26 -19.35 -0.75
N PRO A 426 -5.24 -20.19 -1.06
CA PRO A 426 -6.35 -20.01 -2.04
C PRO A 426 -7.58 -19.30 -1.46
N TRP A 427 -7.49 -18.71 -0.29
CA TRP A 427 -8.61 -18.08 0.39
C TRP A 427 -8.76 -16.60 -0.01
N LEU A 428 -9.96 -16.18 -0.29
CA LEU A 428 -10.33 -14.76 -0.37
C LEU A 428 -10.69 -14.21 1.03
N VAL A 429 -11.45 -14.98 1.82
CA VAL A 429 -11.61 -14.79 3.26
C VAL A 429 -11.12 -16.07 3.94
N TYR A 430 -10.09 -15.97 4.76
CA TYR A 430 -9.36 -17.12 5.26
C TYR A 430 -10.29 -18.12 6.00
N GLY A 431 -10.29 -19.36 5.51
CA GLY A 431 -11.11 -20.44 6.03
C GLY A 431 -12.63 -20.37 5.74
N LEU A 432 -13.13 -19.27 5.15
CA LEU A 432 -14.58 -19.07 4.93
C LEU A 432 -14.98 -18.99 3.45
N LEU A 433 -14.16 -18.37 2.61
CA LEU A 433 -14.49 -18.17 1.19
C LEU A 433 -13.23 -18.36 0.34
N ARG A 434 -13.28 -19.26 -0.64
CA ARG A 434 -12.18 -19.43 -1.60
C ARG A 434 -12.22 -18.34 -2.69
N THR A 435 -11.06 -18.07 -3.27
CA THR A 435 -10.92 -17.06 -4.33
C THR A 435 -11.80 -17.39 -5.55
N SER A 436 -11.91 -18.67 -5.91
CA SER A 436 -12.79 -19.12 -7.00
C SER A 436 -14.27 -18.91 -6.74
N GLU A 437 -14.68 -18.88 -5.47
CA GLU A 437 -16.07 -18.68 -5.06
C GLU A 437 -16.46 -17.20 -4.99
N GLY A 438 -15.48 -16.32 -4.76
CA GLY A 438 -15.69 -14.87 -4.65
C GLY A 438 -15.66 -14.14 -6.00
N ALA A 439 -15.13 -14.76 -7.06
CA ALA A 439 -15.04 -14.15 -8.38
C ALA A 439 -16.39 -14.13 -9.11
N SER A 440 -16.65 -13.05 -9.85
CA SER A 440 -17.83 -12.89 -10.69
C SER A 440 -17.75 -13.77 -11.95
N GLN A 441 -18.90 -14.21 -12.43
CA GLN A 441 -18.98 -14.94 -13.70
C GLN A 441 -19.10 -13.95 -14.87
N LEU A 442 -17.97 -13.50 -15.39
CA LEU A 442 -17.87 -12.53 -16.48
C LEU A 442 -17.30 -13.20 -17.75
N PRO A 443 -17.55 -12.64 -18.93
CA PRO A 443 -16.80 -13.00 -20.13
C PRO A 443 -15.30 -12.62 -19.95
N ALA A 444 -14.38 -13.52 -20.27
CA ALA A 444 -12.94 -13.24 -20.18
C ALA A 444 -12.51 -11.99 -20.99
N SER A 445 -13.18 -11.75 -22.14
CA SER A 445 -12.96 -10.57 -22.97
C SER A 445 -13.27 -9.26 -22.25
N SER A 446 -14.28 -9.22 -21.38
CA SER A 446 -14.64 -8.03 -20.60
C SER A 446 -13.56 -7.71 -19.56
N VAL A 447 -13.04 -8.74 -18.87
CA VAL A 447 -11.96 -8.57 -17.89
C VAL A 447 -10.67 -8.14 -18.60
N MET A 448 -10.31 -8.75 -19.72
CA MET A 448 -9.15 -8.33 -20.51
C MET A 448 -9.27 -6.89 -21.01
N PHE A 449 -10.46 -6.47 -21.46
CA PHE A 449 -10.69 -5.10 -21.90
C PHE A 449 -10.52 -4.08 -20.78
N SER A 450 -11.12 -4.32 -19.60
CA SER A 450 -10.96 -3.42 -18.44
C SER A 450 -9.52 -3.40 -17.93
N MET A 451 -8.85 -4.55 -17.85
CA MET A 451 -7.45 -4.65 -17.46
C MET A 451 -6.52 -3.88 -18.42
N ALA A 452 -6.74 -3.98 -19.74
CA ALA A 452 -5.99 -3.20 -20.71
C ALA A 452 -6.24 -1.69 -20.54
N GLY A 453 -7.49 -1.28 -20.30
CA GLY A 453 -7.88 0.11 -20.04
C GLY A 453 -7.17 0.68 -18.80
N TYR A 454 -7.20 -0.05 -17.68
CA TYR A 454 -6.51 0.36 -16.46
C TYR A 454 -4.98 0.39 -16.63
N THR A 455 -4.42 -0.57 -17.35
CA THR A 455 -2.98 -0.58 -17.66
C THR A 455 -2.56 0.69 -18.41
N VAL A 456 -3.29 1.06 -19.47
CA VAL A 456 -3.01 2.27 -20.25
C VAL A 456 -3.16 3.52 -19.39
N LEU A 457 -4.26 3.63 -18.61
CA LEU A 457 -4.49 4.74 -17.68
C LEU A 457 -3.33 4.90 -16.70
N TYR A 458 -2.89 3.82 -16.07
CA TYR A 458 -1.84 3.84 -15.07
C TYR A 458 -0.47 4.20 -15.66
N ILE A 459 -0.16 3.73 -16.87
CA ILE A 459 1.06 4.13 -17.58
C ILE A 459 1.04 5.64 -17.85
N VAL A 460 -0.09 6.19 -18.33
CA VAL A 460 -0.23 7.63 -18.59
C VAL A 460 -0.08 8.43 -17.31
N LEU A 461 -0.72 8.01 -16.21
CA LEU A 461 -0.61 8.67 -14.91
C LEU A 461 0.81 8.63 -14.35
N ALA A 462 1.48 7.47 -14.44
CA ALA A 462 2.88 7.33 -14.00
C ALA A 462 3.81 8.26 -14.81
N ILE A 463 3.69 8.27 -16.12
CA ILE A 463 4.48 9.15 -16.98
C ILE A 463 4.23 10.63 -16.62
N ALA A 464 2.96 11.02 -16.48
CA ALA A 464 2.60 12.39 -16.09
C ALA A 464 3.20 12.74 -14.72
N PHE A 465 3.05 11.87 -13.72
CA PHE A 465 3.63 12.08 -12.40
C PHE A 465 5.15 12.29 -12.47
N PHE A 466 5.88 11.40 -13.13
CA PHE A 466 7.33 11.51 -13.21
C PHE A 466 7.80 12.76 -13.97
N ILE A 467 7.08 13.16 -15.03
CA ILE A 467 7.38 14.41 -15.75
C ILE A 467 7.20 15.63 -14.83
N PHE A 468 6.06 15.72 -14.12
CA PHE A 468 5.77 16.87 -13.25
C PHE A 468 6.64 16.87 -12.00
N ALA A 469 6.82 15.74 -11.34
CA ALA A 469 7.71 15.61 -10.19
C ALA A 469 9.16 15.98 -10.54
N ARG A 470 9.69 15.47 -11.66
CA ARG A 470 11.03 15.83 -12.15
C ARG A 470 11.16 17.32 -12.46
N ARG A 471 10.16 17.92 -13.12
CA ARG A 471 10.16 19.36 -13.41
C ARG A 471 10.17 20.16 -12.11
N TRP A 472 9.34 19.76 -11.15
CA TRP A 472 9.25 20.42 -9.86
C TRP A 472 10.55 20.30 -9.07
N LEU A 473 11.10 19.10 -8.93
CA LEU A 473 12.36 18.87 -8.23
C LEU A 473 13.54 19.57 -8.93
N ARG A 474 13.54 19.68 -10.27
CA ARG A 474 14.57 20.46 -10.99
C ARG A 474 14.43 21.96 -10.78
N LYS A 475 13.24 22.49 -10.65
CA LYS A 475 13.01 23.91 -10.35
C LYS A 475 13.59 24.27 -8.97
N GLY A 476 13.37 23.42 -7.99
CA GLY A 476 13.80 23.63 -6.61
C GLY A 476 12.86 24.54 -5.80
N PRO A 477 13.23 24.83 -4.54
CA PRO A 477 12.46 25.71 -3.67
C PRO A 477 12.56 27.16 -4.13
N ASP A 478 11.50 27.92 -3.87
CA ASP A 478 11.51 29.36 -4.01
C ASP A 478 11.90 29.98 -2.66
N LEU A 479 13.13 30.42 -2.55
CA LEU A 479 13.68 31.01 -1.33
C LEU A 479 13.34 32.49 -1.14
N THR A 480 12.64 33.10 -2.12
CA THR A 480 12.13 34.48 -2.01
C THR A 480 10.75 34.57 -1.37
N LEU A 481 10.09 33.40 -1.18
CA LEU A 481 8.76 33.38 -0.55
C LEU A 481 8.84 33.85 0.89
N GLU A 482 8.00 34.84 1.19
CA GLU A 482 7.79 35.34 2.55
C GLU A 482 6.44 34.85 3.10
N PRO A 483 6.36 34.51 4.38
CA PRO A 483 5.10 34.19 5.00
C PRO A 483 4.18 35.42 4.98
N PRO A 484 2.84 35.22 4.91
CA PRO A 484 1.90 36.33 5.00
C PRO A 484 2.13 37.12 6.27
N ALA A 485 2.08 38.46 6.14
CA ALA A 485 2.07 39.33 7.31
C ALA A 485 0.95 38.86 8.24
N VAL A 486 1.23 38.76 9.54
CA VAL A 486 0.18 38.50 10.53
C VAL A 486 -0.80 39.66 10.43
N PRO A 487 -2.08 39.44 10.13
CA PRO A 487 -3.04 40.55 10.12
C PRO A 487 -2.96 41.24 11.48
N PRO A 488 -2.81 42.59 11.53
CA PRO A 488 -2.84 43.28 12.80
C PRO A 488 -4.22 43.04 13.41
N HIS A 489 -4.22 42.31 14.52
CA HIS A 489 -5.36 42.09 15.41
C HIS A 489 -6.71 41.68 14.81
N GLY A 490 -7.06 40.43 15.06
CA GLY A 490 -8.41 39.98 15.39
C GLY A 490 -9.47 40.06 14.32
N TRP A 491 -10.12 38.96 14.12
CA TRP A 491 -11.42 38.77 13.47
C TRP A 491 -12.55 39.71 13.97
N GLN A 492 -12.26 40.73 14.81
CA GLN A 492 -13.26 41.61 15.41
C GLN A 492 -13.75 42.75 14.50
N ASP A 493 -13.08 43.01 13.35
CA ASP A 493 -13.44 44.18 12.51
C ASP A 493 -13.99 43.87 11.11
N ARG A 494 -14.46 42.67 10.84
CA ARG A 494 -15.33 42.43 9.68
C ARG A 494 -16.76 42.23 10.17
N ARG A 495 -17.42 43.36 10.53
CA ARG A 495 -18.88 43.41 10.50
C ARG A 495 -19.32 43.27 9.04
N ILE A 496 -20.08 42.20 8.80
CA ILE A 496 -20.84 41.98 7.56
C ILE A 496 -21.91 43.09 7.46
#